data_42bf603bba650fee522d435955359085
#
_entry.id   42bf603bba650fee522d435955359085
#
_cell.length_a   1.000
_cell.length_b   1.000
_cell.length_c   1.000
_cell.angle_alpha   90.00
_cell.angle_beta   90.00
_cell.angle_gamma   90.00
#
_symmetry.space_group_name_H-M   'P 1'
#
loop_
_entity.id
_entity.type
_entity.pdbx_description
1 polymer ?
#
loop_
_entity_poly.entity_id
_entity_poly.type
_entity_poly.pdbx_seq_one_letter_code
_entity_poly.pdbx_strand_id
1 'polypeptide(L)'
;MAWRNFKVEEQRLQVVQAYMQGNCSMTAICKHYGISRKTGYKWYERYLEEGEEGLKDLSKAPHLPAYCYTENQMERAIHLKLQHRTWGPKKILTKLKEKYPHEKWPSPTRLYEIFKDHDLVTKKRMKGRVPATAPLGDLNHCNDTWAVDLKGWFFTQDGKKCEPLTMTDCFTRYLIRCTHVNKHRLEDVWPIFDEAFREYGLPHRIRSDNGPPFGSRGVGRLSRLSVSLIKAGVIPEWIDPGHPEQNGRHERFHLTLQQEIANPPKKT
;
A
#
# COMPACT_ATOMS: atom_id res chain seq x y z
N MET A 1 44.86 -10.74 -19.15
CA MET A 1 44.31 -10.32 -20.47
C MET A 1 43.07 -9.51 -20.21
N ALA A 2 43.03 -8.24 -20.60
CA ALA A 2 41.86 -7.41 -20.44
C ALA A 2 40.78 -7.89 -21.41
N TRP A 3 39.60 -8.20 -20.88
CA TRP A 3 38.41 -8.48 -21.69
C TRP A 3 38.03 -7.21 -22.43
N ARG A 4 38.21 -7.21 -23.76
CA ARG A 4 37.68 -6.15 -24.59
C ARG A 4 36.18 -6.33 -24.63
N ASN A 5 35.44 -5.43 -23.97
CA ASN A 5 33.96 -5.33 -24.05
C ASN A 5 33.58 -4.82 -25.46
N PHE A 6 33.64 -5.68 -26.45
CA PHE A 6 32.97 -5.40 -27.72
C PHE A 6 31.47 -5.55 -27.51
N LYS A 7 30.70 -4.56 -27.93
CA LYS A 7 29.25 -4.70 -28.00
C LYS A 7 28.91 -5.89 -28.88
N VAL A 8 27.91 -6.66 -28.53
CA VAL A 8 27.49 -7.87 -29.28
C VAL A 8 27.21 -7.54 -30.74
N GLU A 9 26.67 -6.35 -31.02
CA GLU A 9 26.41 -5.82 -32.37
C GLU A 9 27.70 -5.63 -33.16
N GLU A 10 28.78 -5.15 -32.58
CA GLU A 10 30.08 -4.99 -33.21
C GLU A 10 30.70 -6.34 -33.61
N GLN A 11 30.54 -7.35 -32.78
CA GLN A 11 31.01 -8.70 -33.12
C GLN A 11 30.21 -9.31 -34.26
N ARG A 12 28.89 -9.07 -34.32
CA ARG A 12 28.04 -9.50 -35.43
C ARG A 12 28.46 -8.82 -36.75
N LEU A 13 28.75 -7.53 -36.67
CA LEU A 13 29.22 -6.76 -37.81
C LEU A 13 30.58 -7.30 -38.33
N GLN A 14 31.52 -7.60 -37.45
CA GLN A 14 32.80 -8.19 -37.80
C GLN A 14 32.65 -9.54 -38.52
N VAL A 15 31.73 -10.41 -38.05
CA VAL A 15 31.44 -11.69 -38.72
C VAL A 15 30.91 -11.48 -40.13
N VAL A 16 30.00 -10.53 -40.32
CA VAL A 16 29.40 -10.20 -41.64
C VAL A 16 30.46 -9.61 -42.55
N GLN A 17 31.24 -8.63 -42.10
CA GLN A 17 32.31 -7.98 -42.89
C GLN A 17 33.40 -8.98 -43.31
N ALA A 18 33.82 -9.87 -42.40
CA ALA A 18 34.79 -10.90 -42.74
C ALA A 18 34.30 -11.86 -43.86
N TYR A 19 32.98 -12.14 -43.86
CA TYR A 19 32.37 -12.96 -44.92
C TYR A 19 32.24 -12.21 -46.22
N MET A 20 31.87 -10.94 -46.21
CA MET A 20 31.75 -10.08 -47.42
C MET A 20 33.09 -9.83 -48.13
N GLN A 21 34.20 -9.81 -47.36
CA GLN A 21 35.55 -9.68 -47.94
C GLN A 21 35.96 -10.89 -48.79
N GLY A 22 35.28 -12.03 -48.67
CA GLY A 22 35.47 -13.20 -49.50
C GLY A 22 36.74 -14.03 -49.21
N ASN A 23 37.56 -13.60 -48.22
CA ASN A 23 38.84 -14.22 -47.93
C ASN A 23 38.75 -15.56 -47.15
N CYS A 24 37.59 -15.79 -46.51
CA CYS A 24 37.36 -16.97 -45.67
C CYS A 24 35.96 -17.53 -45.85
N SER A 25 35.83 -18.85 -45.74
CA SER A 25 34.52 -19.48 -45.77
C SER A 25 33.73 -19.17 -44.48
N MET A 26 32.39 -19.10 -44.57
CA MET A 26 31.54 -18.92 -43.39
C MET A 26 31.83 -19.95 -42.28
N THR A 27 32.22 -21.17 -42.65
CA THR A 27 32.61 -22.22 -41.70
C THR A 27 33.84 -21.85 -40.86
N ALA A 28 34.87 -21.28 -41.54
CA ALA A 28 36.09 -20.86 -40.86
C ALA A 28 35.84 -19.66 -39.92
N ILE A 29 35.05 -18.67 -40.40
CA ILE A 29 34.68 -17.49 -39.65
C ILE A 29 33.85 -17.91 -38.38
N CYS A 30 32.82 -18.73 -38.56
CA CYS A 30 32.00 -19.20 -37.44
C CYS A 30 32.81 -19.97 -36.41
N LYS A 31 33.79 -20.78 -36.85
CA LYS A 31 34.69 -21.49 -35.94
C LYS A 31 35.56 -20.51 -35.15
N HIS A 32 36.06 -19.45 -35.76
CA HIS A 32 36.86 -18.41 -35.10
C HIS A 32 36.07 -17.65 -34.04
N TYR A 33 34.81 -17.28 -34.33
CA TYR A 33 33.94 -16.55 -33.40
C TYR A 33 33.14 -17.46 -32.45
N GLY A 34 33.29 -18.78 -32.53
CA GLY A 34 32.61 -19.73 -31.63
C GLY A 34 31.08 -19.79 -31.82
N ILE A 35 30.60 -19.49 -33.03
CA ILE A 35 29.15 -19.51 -33.39
C ILE A 35 28.82 -20.59 -34.39
N SER A 36 27.53 -20.98 -34.44
CA SER A 36 27.06 -21.93 -35.46
C SER A 36 26.99 -21.29 -36.87
N ARG A 37 27.17 -22.09 -37.91
CA ARG A 37 26.98 -21.62 -39.31
C ARG A 37 25.61 -21.03 -39.55
N LYS A 38 24.56 -21.63 -38.95
CA LYS A 38 23.18 -21.10 -38.99
C LYS A 38 23.11 -19.70 -38.41
N THR A 39 23.80 -19.43 -37.31
CA THR A 39 23.86 -18.10 -36.68
C THR A 39 24.62 -17.11 -37.58
N GLY A 40 25.73 -17.53 -38.22
CA GLY A 40 26.49 -16.69 -39.13
C GLY A 40 25.65 -16.25 -40.33
N TYR A 41 25.01 -17.19 -41.02
CA TYR A 41 24.14 -16.87 -42.14
C TYR A 41 22.92 -16.03 -41.73
N LYS A 42 22.31 -16.29 -40.59
CA LYS A 42 21.22 -15.47 -40.08
C LYS A 42 21.59 -13.99 -39.97
N TRP A 43 22.79 -13.69 -39.42
CA TRP A 43 23.22 -12.31 -39.27
C TRP A 43 23.62 -11.69 -40.61
N TYR A 44 24.17 -12.47 -41.53
CA TYR A 44 24.48 -12.04 -42.87
C TYR A 44 23.22 -11.66 -43.68
N GLU A 45 22.20 -12.50 -43.69
CA GLU A 45 20.91 -12.25 -44.34
C GLU A 45 20.23 -11.00 -43.78
N ARG A 46 20.16 -10.88 -42.45
CA ARG A 46 19.58 -9.70 -41.82
C ARG A 46 20.34 -8.40 -42.11
N TYR A 47 21.65 -8.49 -42.24
CA TYR A 47 22.46 -7.35 -42.64
C TYR A 47 22.23 -6.95 -44.12
N LEU A 48 22.00 -7.91 -45.01
CA LEU A 48 21.64 -7.63 -46.41
C LEU A 48 20.27 -6.97 -46.53
N GLU A 49 19.30 -7.34 -45.65
CA GLU A 49 17.93 -6.80 -45.69
C GLU A 49 17.82 -5.43 -45.00
N GLU A 50 18.43 -5.24 -43.83
CA GLU A 50 18.20 -4.10 -42.96
C GLU A 50 19.48 -3.31 -42.61
N GLY A 51 20.64 -3.69 -43.16
CA GLY A 51 21.93 -3.08 -42.83
C GLY A 51 22.34 -3.32 -41.37
N GLU A 52 23.00 -2.35 -40.76
CA GLU A 52 23.49 -2.45 -39.39
C GLU A 52 22.33 -2.58 -38.37
N GLU A 53 21.17 -2.02 -38.67
CA GLU A 53 19.98 -2.15 -37.81
C GLU A 53 19.52 -3.61 -37.65
N GLY A 54 19.69 -4.42 -38.70
CA GLY A 54 19.42 -5.86 -38.70
C GLY A 54 20.28 -6.66 -37.72
N LEU A 55 21.41 -6.10 -37.28
CA LEU A 55 22.28 -6.75 -36.30
C LEU A 55 21.83 -6.57 -34.85
N LYS A 56 20.85 -5.72 -34.60
CA LYS A 56 20.24 -5.54 -33.26
C LYS A 56 19.35 -6.72 -32.89
N ASP A 57 19.22 -6.95 -31.58
CA ASP A 57 18.28 -7.97 -31.10
C ASP A 57 16.84 -7.50 -31.31
N LEU A 58 16.04 -8.34 -31.95
CA LEU A 58 14.61 -8.11 -32.06
C LEU A 58 13.95 -8.31 -30.69
N SER A 59 12.89 -7.55 -30.42
CA SER A 59 12.07 -7.72 -29.24
C SER A 59 11.58 -9.17 -29.13
N LYS A 60 11.76 -9.78 -27.97
CA LYS A 60 11.22 -11.10 -27.65
C LYS A 60 9.78 -11.03 -27.11
N ALA A 61 9.20 -9.82 -27.06
CA ALA A 61 7.83 -9.65 -26.63
C ALA A 61 6.86 -10.32 -27.64
N PRO A 62 5.80 -10.97 -27.16
CA PRO A 62 4.78 -11.53 -28.05
C PRO A 62 4.15 -10.40 -28.87
N HIS A 63 3.96 -10.63 -30.16
CA HIS A 63 3.31 -9.65 -31.07
C HIS A 63 1.87 -9.33 -30.66
N LEU A 64 1.18 -10.29 -30.04
CA LEU A 64 -0.13 -10.10 -29.43
C LEU A 64 -0.01 -10.41 -27.94
N PRO A 65 -0.12 -9.44 -27.05
CA PRO A 65 -0.16 -9.72 -25.62
C PRO A 65 -1.41 -10.57 -25.32
N ALA A 66 -1.23 -11.60 -24.51
CA ALA A 66 -2.29 -12.59 -24.19
C ALA A 66 -3.55 -11.95 -23.55
N TYR A 67 -3.47 -10.70 -23.10
CA TYR A 67 -4.58 -9.94 -22.55
C TYR A 67 -4.50 -8.48 -23.02
N CYS A 68 -5.39 -8.12 -23.94
CA CYS A 68 -5.67 -6.72 -24.25
C CYS A 68 -6.82 -6.25 -23.36
N TYR A 69 -6.55 -5.31 -22.48
CA TYR A 69 -7.59 -4.63 -21.70
C TYR A 69 -8.17 -3.49 -22.55
N THR A 70 -9.47 -3.31 -22.51
CA THR A 70 -10.13 -2.24 -23.26
C THR A 70 -9.78 -0.89 -22.67
N GLU A 71 -9.76 0.15 -23.51
CA GLU A 71 -9.53 1.54 -23.09
C GLU A 71 -10.53 1.95 -22.00
N ASN A 72 -11.79 1.60 -22.15
CA ASN A 72 -12.85 1.83 -21.18
C ASN A 72 -12.55 1.20 -19.79
N GLN A 73 -11.95 0.00 -19.75
CA GLN A 73 -11.53 -0.62 -18.49
C GLN A 73 -10.42 0.19 -17.81
N MET A 74 -9.46 0.70 -18.59
CA MET A 74 -8.37 1.51 -18.06
C MET A 74 -8.88 2.86 -17.56
N GLU A 75 -9.76 3.52 -18.31
CA GLU A 75 -10.41 4.77 -17.89
C GLU A 75 -11.17 4.61 -16.57
N ARG A 76 -11.94 3.54 -16.41
CA ARG A 76 -12.64 3.23 -15.14
C ARG A 76 -11.66 3.06 -13.98
N ALA A 77 -10.54 2.38 -14.21
CA ALA A 77 -9.52 2.19 -13.18
C ALA A 77 -8.85 3.52 -12.80
N ILE A 78 -8.51 4.35 -13.80
CA ILE A 78 -7.95 5.68 -13.60
C ILE A 78 -8.95 6.60 -12.89
N HIS A 79 -10.21 6.61 -13.32
CA HIS A 79 -11.27 7.39 -12.69
C HIS A 79 -11.43 7.03 -11.20
N LEU A 80 -11.49 5.74 -10.88
CA LEU A 80 -11.56 5.29 -9.49
C LEU A 80 -10.30 5.68 -8.69
N LYS A 81 -9.12 5.65 -9.32
CA LYS A 81 -7.87 6.11 -8.71
C LYS A 81 -7.88 7.61 -8.44
N LEU A 82 -8.43 8.42 -9.32
CA LEU A 82 -8.57 9.87 -9.14
C LEU A 82 -9.54 10.22 -8.01
N GLN A 83 -10.65 9.48 -7.89
CA GLN A 83 -11.59 9.62 -6.77
C GLN A 83 -10.94 9.25 -5.42
N HIS A 84 -10.04 8.27 -5.42
CA HIS A 84 -9.39 7.73 -4.23
C HIS A 84 -7.87 7.73 -4.38
N ARG A 85 -7.27 8.90 -4.40
CA ARG A 85 -5.82 9.09 -4.66
C ARG A 85 -4.90 8.28 -3.74
N THR A 86 -5.35 8.01 -2.51
CA THR A 86 -4.61 7.26 -1.51
C THR A 86 -4.67 5.73 -1.69
N TRP A 87 -5.62 5.23 -2.48
CA TRP A 87 -5.80 3.80 -2.66
C TRP A 87 -4.70 3.19 -3.54
N GLY A 88 -4.16 2.05 -3.08
CA GLY A 88 -3.22 1.25 -3.87
C GLY A 88 -3.93 0.38 -4.91
N PRO A 89 -3.18 -0.17 -5.89
CA PRO A 89 -3.74 -0.97 -6.98
C PRO A 89 -4.58 -2.16 -6.51
N LYS A 90 -4.19 -2.83 -5.42
CA LYS A 90 -4.94 -3.97 -4.85
C LYS A 90 -6.35 -3.56 -4.41
N LYS A 91 -6.47 -2.44 -3.68
CA LYS A 91 -7.77 -1.95 -3.18
C LYS A 91 -8.67 -1.52 -4.34
N ILE A 92 -8.11 -0.83 -5.34
CA ILE A 92 -8.82 -0.44 -6.56
C ILE A 92 -9.30 -1.67 -7.32
N LEU A 93 -8.44 -2.66 -7.52
CA LEU A 93 -8.80 -3.90 -8.20
C LEU A 93 -9.95 -4.64 -7.49
N THR A 94 -9.93 -4.71 -6.16
CA THR A 94 -11.02 -5.31 -5.38
C THR A 94 -12.33 -4.58 -5.66
N LYS A 95 -12.33 -3.26 -5.62
CA LYS A 95 -13.54 -2.45 -5.89
C LYS A 95 -14.02 -2.53 -7.33
N LEU A 96 -13.12 -2.64 -8.30
CA LEU A 96 -13.49 -2.86 -9.70
C LEU A 96 -14.13 -4.24 -9.89
N LYS A 97 -13.59 -5.30 -9.27
CA LYS A 97 -14.17 -6.65 -9.31
C LYS A 97 -15.54 -6.73 -8.63
N GLU A 98 -15.74 -6.03 -7.52
CA GLU A 98 -17.04 -5.92 -6.86
C GLU A 98 -18.08 -5.23 -7.77
N LYS A 99 -17.68 -4.16 -8.45
CA LYS A 99 -18.58 -3.37 -9.31
C LYS A 99 -18.82 -4.01 -10.67
N TYR A 100 -17.84 -4.75 -11.21
CA TYR A 100 -17.88 -5.36 -12.54
C TYR A 100 -17.37 -6.81 -12.46
N PRO A 101 -18.15 -7.74 -11.86
CA PRO A 101 -17.70 -9.11 -11.54
C PRO A 101 -17.42 -9.98 -12.77
N HIS A 102 -18.02 -9.67 -13.91
CA HIS A 102 -17.86 -10.44 -15.15
C HIS A 102 -16.71 -9.97 -16.03
N GLU A 103 -16.06 -8.86 -15.68
CA GLU A 103 -14.94 -8.32 -16.45
C GLU A 103 -13.59 -8.85 -15.94
N LYS A 104 -12.67 -9.11 -16.89
CA LYS A 104 -11.28 -9.46 -16.54
C LYS A 104 -10.48 -8.17 -16.32
N TRP A 105 -9.86 -8.04 -15.18
CA TRP A 105 -9.07 -6.88 -14.79
C TRP A 105 -7.58 -7.18 -14.80
N PRO A 106 -6.71 -6.17 -15.06
CA PRO A 106 -5.27 -6.31 -14.97
C PRO A 106 -4.81 -6.78 -13.58
N SER A 107 -3.61 -7.35 -13.53
CA SER A 107 -2.95 -7.64 -12.26
C SER A 107 -2.69 -6.34 -11.47
N PRO A 108 -2.55 -6.41 -10.14
CA PRO A 108 -2.19 -5.23 -9.34
C PRO A 108 -0.89 -4.55 -9.80
N THR A 109 0.09 -5.34 -10.29
CA THR A 109 1.36 -4.83 -10.83
C THR A 109 1.13 -4.02 -12.08
N ARG A 110 0.32 -4.53 -13.03
CA ARG A 110 0.01 -3.80 -14.26
C ARG A 110 -0.80 -2.53 -13.99
N LEU A 111 -1.75 -2.58 -13.05
CA LEU A 111 -2.46 -1.37 -12.60
C LEU A 111 -1.51 -0.34 -11.99
N TYR A 112 -0.49 -0.78 -11.25
CA TYR A 112 0.51 0.13 -10.70
C TYR A 112 1.31 0.83 -11.80
N GLU A 113 1.73 0.11 -12.85
CA GLU A 113 2.42 0.67 -14.00
C GLU A 113 1.54 1.72 -14.70
N ILE A 114 0.29 1.39 -15.01
CA ILE A 114 -0.67 2.31 -15.60
C ILE A 114 -0.82 3.58 -14.75
N PHE A 115 -1.00 3.44 -13.43
CA PHE A 115 -1.09 4.58 -12.55
C PHE A 115 0.20 5.39 -12.47
N LYS A 116 1.36 4.77 -12.64
CA LYS A 116 2.65 5.43 -12.70
C LYS A 116 2.81 6.23 -14.00
N ASP A 117 2.40 5.67 -15.13
CA ASP A 117 2.45 6.30 -16.44
C ASP A 117 1.54 7.54 -16.52
N HIS A 118 0.47 7.56 -15.71
CA HIS A 118 -0.45 8.70 -15.54
C HIS A 118 -0.12 9.61 -14.36
N ASP A 119 1.09 9.53 -13.76
CA ASP A 119 1.52 10.34 -12.60
C ASP A 119 0.59 10.26 -11.37
N LEU A 120 -0.16 9.15 -11.24
CA LEU A 120 -1.09 8.92 -10.13
C LEU A 120 -0.46 8.20 -8.94
N VAL A 121 0.85 7.95 -8.99
CA VAL A 121 1.61 7.29 -7.92
C VAL A 121 2.50 8.28 -7.19
N THR A 122 2.17 8.60 -5.95
CA THR A 122 3.02 9.41 -5.08
C THR A 122 4.13 8.57 -4.46
N LYS A 123 5.40 8.95 -4.68
CA LYS A 123 6.55 8.35 -3.99
C LYS A 123 6.46 8.68 -2.50
N LYS A 124 6.17 7.67 -1.68
CA LYS A 124 6.22 7.83 -0.22
C LYS A 124 7.68 7.75 0.25
N ARG A 125 8.14 8.77 0.97
CA ARG A 125 9.43 8.71 1.65
C ARG A 125 9.31 7.64 2.74
N MET A 126 10.14 6.61 2.69
CA MET A 126 10.20 5.61 3.76
C MET A 126 10.78 6.30 5.00
N LYS A 127 9.97 6.40 6.05
CA LYS A 127 10.46 6.76 7.39
C LYS A 127 11.07 5.52 8.00
N GLY A 128 12.22 5.67 8.65
CA GLY A 128 12.82 4.58 9.44
C GLY A 128 11.81 4.05 10.46
N ARG A 129 11.78 2.75 10.67
CA ARG A 129 10.95 2.13 11.70
C ARG A 129 11.60 2.42 13.05
N VAL A 130 10.93 3.19 13.90
CA VAL A 130 11.34 3.36 15.30
C VAL A 130 10.90 2.10 16.06
N PRO A 131 11.83 1.32 16.64
CA PRO A 131 11.45 0.18 17.47
C PRO A 131 10.73 0.69 18.72
N ALA A 132 9.71 -0.04 19.20
CA ALA A 132 9.05 0.26 20.47
C ALA A 132 10.06 0.04 21.61
N THR A 133 10.31 1.07 22.40
CA THR A 133 11.29 1.05 23.51
C THR A 133 10.71 0.43 24.79
N ALA A 134 9.37 0.47 24.94
CA ALA A 134 8.65 -0.15 26.05
C ALA A 134 7.37 -0.78 25.50
N PRO A 135 7.35 -2.08 25.17
CA PRO A 135 6.13 -2.76 24.75
C PRO A 135 5.15 -2.82 25.94
N LEU A 136 3.92 -2.36 25.70
CA LEU A 136 2.79 -2.65 26.59
C LEU A 136 2.43 -4.14 26.48
N GLY A 137 1.65 -4.66 27.44
CA GLY A 137 1.32 -6.07 27.56
C GLY A 137 0.98 -6.78 26.24
N ASP A 138 1.27 -8.07 26.19
CA ASP A 138 1.08 -8.90 25.00
C ASP A 138 -0.38 -8.90 24.54
N LEU A 139 -0.56 -8.98 23.22
CA LEU A 139 -1.86 -9.07 22.57
C LEU A 139 -2.05 -10.51 22.09
N ASN A 140 -2.84 -11.31 22.81
CA ASN A 140 -2.90 -12.74 22.58
C ASN A 140 -4.13 -13.19 21.77
N HIS A 141 -5.26 -12.49 21.92
CA HIS A 141 -6.51 -12.85 21.24
C HIS A 141 -7.41 -11.61 21.06
N CYS A 142 -8.51 -11.79 20.31
CA CYS A 142 -9.55 -10.76 20.20
C CYS A 142 -10.19 -10.50 21.55
N ASN A 143 -10.63 -9.26 21.78
CA ASN A 143 -11.15 -8.76 23.07
C ASN A 143 -10.15 -8.78 24.25
N ASP A 144 -8.87 -9.01 24.00
CA ASP A 144 -7.86 -8.82 25.03
C ASP A 144 -7.67 -7.34 25.34
N THR A 145 -7.38 -6.55 24.34
CA THR A 145 -7.14 -5.11 24.49
C THR A 145 -7.81 -4.31 23.40
N TRP A 146 -8.64 -3.34 23.76
CA TRP A 146 -9.14 -2.34 22.81
C TRP A 146 -8.36 -1.06 22.94
N ALA A 147 -7.93 -0.49 21.81
CA ALA A 147 -7.37 0.85 21.77
C ALA A 147 -8.49 1.86 21.54
N VAL A 148 -8.50 2.91 22.34
CA VAL A 148 -9.52 3.97 22.29
C VAL A 148 -8.84 5.32 22.26
N ASP A 149 -9.31 6.21 21.37
CA ASP A 149 -8.76 7.55 21.25
C ASP A 149 -9.77 8.51 20.61
N LEU A 150 -9.60 9.80 20.87
CA LEU A 150 -10.29 10.89 20.21
C LEU A 150 -9.44 11.40 19.06
N LYS A 151 -9.95 11.27 17.82
CA LYS A 151 -9.19 11.67 16.62
C LYS A 151 -8.83 13.15 16.59
N GLY A 152 -9.47 13.98 17.40
CA GLY A 152 -9.53 15.40 17.21
C GLY A 152 -10.55 15.76 16.12
N TRP A 153 -10.88 17.05 16.04
CA TRP A 153 -11.97 17.51 15.19
C TRP A 153 -11.55 17.79 13.74
N PHE A 154 -12.50 17.64 12.84
CA PHE A 154 -12.48 18.13 11.45
C PHE A 154 -13.87 18.58 11.05
N PHE A 155 -13.98 19.32 9.93
CA PHE A 155 -15.26 19.69 9.38
C PHE A 155 -15.73 18.66 8.34
N THR A 156 -16.99 18.30 8.39
CA THR A 156 -17.68 17.52 7.35
C THR A 156 -18.08 18.43 6.19
N GLN A 157 -18.50 17.86 5.08
CA GLN A 157 -18.86 18.62 3.87
C GLN A 157 -20.00 19.61 4.10
N ASP A 158 -20.89 19.30 5.03
CA ASP A 158 -22.00 20.16 5.47
C ASP A 158 -21.61 21.21 6.51
N GLY A 159 -20.30 21.39 6.75
CA GLY A 159 -19.75 22.40 7.65
C GLY A 159 -19.88 22.08 9.13
N LYS A 160 -20.34 20.88 9.50
CA LYS A 160 -20.44 20.48 10.92
C LYS A 160 -19.09 20.02 11.44
N LYS A 161 -18.82 20.39 12.69
CA LYS A 161 -17.64 19.90 13.42
C LYS A 161 -17.87 18.44 13.81
N CYS A 162 -16.97 17.57 13.40
CA CYS A 162 -16.98 16.15 13.77
C CYS A 162 -15.73 15.83 14.58
N GLU A 163 -15.91 15.23 15.74
CA GLU A 163 -14.83 14.77 16.62
C GLU A 163 -15.13 13.32 17.02
N PRO A 164 -14.61 12.33 16.28
CA PRO A 164 -14.95 10.94 16.51
C PRO A 164 -14.14 10.33 17.65
N LEU A 165 -14.86 9.66 18.56
CA LEU A 165 -14.32 8.63 19.42
C LEU A 165 -14.16 7.36 18.60
N THR A 166 -12.98 6.79 18.62
CA THR A 166 -12.66 5.58 17.86
C THR A 166 -12.23 4.47 18.80
N MET A 167 -12.73 3.26 18.55
CA MET A 167 -12.39 2.06 19.32
C MET A 167 -11.98 0.96 18.34
N THR A 168 -10.81 0.37 18.54
CA THR A 168 -10.32 -0.74 17.71
C THR A 168 -9.82 -1.88 18.59
N ASP A 169 -10.07 -3.10 18.17
CA ASP A 169 -9.42 -4.27 18.77
C ASP A 169 -7.94 -4.31 18.37
N CYS A 170 -7.04 -4.36 19.34
CA CYS A 170 -5.59 -4.28 19.10
C CYS A 170 -5.01 -5.52 18.41
N PHE A 171 -5.64 -6.69 18.60
CA PHE A 171 -5.18 -7.94 17.98
C PHE A 171 -5.63 -8.05 16.53
N THR A 172 -6.94 -7.97 16.28
CA THR A 172 -7.54 -8.12 14.95
C THR A 172 -7.47 -6.85 14.11
N ARG A 173 -7.35 -5.68 14.74
CA ARG A 173 -7.50 -4.34 14.14
C ARG A 173 -8.93 -4.04 13.66
N TYR A 174 -9.90 -4.80 14.17
CA TYR A 174 -11.30 -4.56 13.85
C TYR A 174 -11.75 -3.22 14.45
N LEU A 175 -12.48 -2.44 13.64
CA LEU A 175 -13.07 -1.18 14.09
C LEU A 175 -14.37 -1.48 14.84
N ILE A 176 -14.35 -1.32 16.14
CA ILE A 176 -15.48 -1.57 17.03
C ILE A 176 -16.46 -0.41 16.97
N ARG A 177 -15.96 0.82 17.13
CA ARG A 177 -16.76 2.05 17.06
C ARG A 177 -15.98 3.18 16.41
N CYS A 178 -16.73 4.03 15.69
CA CYS A 178 -16.27 5.32 15.20
C CYS A 178 -17.46 6.27 15.26
N THR A 179 -17.65 6.96 16.38
CA THR A 179 -18.86 7.71 16.68
C THR A 179 -18.50 9.14 17.06
N HIS A 180 -19.19 10.12 16.49
CA HIS A 180 -19.02 11.53 16.87
C HIS A 180 -19.39 11.76 18.33
N VAL A 181 -18.58 12.55 19.03
CA VAL A 181 -18.80 12.95 20.41
C VAL A 181 -18.86 14.48 20.49
N ASN A 182 -19.93 15.00 21.05
CA ASN A 182 -20.12 16.45 21.20
C ASN A 182 -19.25 17.05 22.30
N LYS A 183 -19.10 16.35 23.43
CA LYS A 183 -18.31 16.76 24.58
C LYS A 183 -17.59 15.56 25.17
N HIS A 184 -16.41 15.77 25.72
CA HIS A 184 -15.59 14.72 26.33
C HIS A 184 -15.99 14.44 27.80
N ARG A 185 -17.31 14.39 28.07
CA ARG A 185 -17.85 14.09 29.39
C ARG A 185 -18.19 12.61 29.49
N LEU A 186 -18.25 12.10 30.70
CA LEU A 186 -18.65 10.71 30.95
C LEU A 186 -20.03 10.39 30.37
N GLU A 187 -20.96 11.34 30.52
CA GLU A 187 -22.34 11.20 30.06
C GLU A 187 -22.47 11.06 28.55
N ASP A 188 -21.54 11.68 27.78
CA ASP A 188 -21.52 11.62 26.32
C ASP A 188 -20.74 10.38 25.81
N VAL A 189 -19.74 9.94 26.54
CA VAL A 189 -18.80 8.89 26.13
C VAL A 189 -19.23 7.50 26.61
N TRP A 190 -19.76 7.38 27.83
CA TRP A 190 -20.12 6.09 28.43
C TRP A 190 -21.18 5.30 27.63
N PRO A 191 -22.23 5.89 27.06
CA PRO A 191 -23.19 5.15 26.24
C PRO A 191 -22.54 4.43 25.06
N ILE A 192 -21.51 5.03 24.44
CA ILE A 192 -20.77 4.43 23.33
C ILE A 192 -20.00 3.18 23.79
N PHE A 193 -19.42 3.23 24.98
CA PHE A 193 -18.78 2.06 25.59
C PHE A 193 -19.79 0.98 25.94
N ASP A 194 -20.91 1.34 26.56
CA ASP A 194 -21.96 0.39 26.96
C ASP A 194 -22.53 -0.35 25.74
N GLU A 195 -22.82 0.36 24.64
CA GLU A 195 -23.22 -0.27 23.38
C GLU A 195 -22.14 -1.21 22.82
N ALA A 196 -20.88 -0.79 22.83
CA ALA A 196 -19.77 -1.62 22.36
C ALA A 196 -19.62 -2.88 23.23
N PHE A 197 -19.74 -2.75 24.55
CA PHE A 197 -19.68 -3.89 25.47
C PHE A 197 -20.83 -4.87 25.30
N ARG A 198 -22.04 -4.37 25.03
CA ARG A 198 -23.21 -5.25 24.75
C ARG A 198 -23.07 -6.02 23.46
N GLU A 199 -22.46 -5.42 22.44
CA GLU A 199 -22.34 -6.03 21.11
C GLU A 199 -21.15 -7.01 21.02
N TYR A 200 -19.99 -6.64 21.60
CA TYR A 200 -18.73 -7.40 21.44
C TYR A 200 -18.23 -8.06 22.72
N GLY A 201 -18.89 -7.84 23.85
CA GLY A 201 -18.41 -8.27 25.15
C GLY A 201 -17.41 -7.29 25.76
N LEU A 202 -17.03 -7.55 27.02
CA LEU A 202 -16.05 -6.73 27.74
C LEU A 202 -14.63 -7.13 27.33
N PRO A 203 -13.76 -6.18 26.94
CA PRO A 203 -12.34 -6.46 26.78
C PRO A 203 -11.68 -6.64 28.15
N HIS A 204 -10.56 -7.34 28.19
CA HIS A 204 -9.77 -7.42 29.42
C HIS A 204 -9.15 -6.06 29.76
N ARG A 205 -8.68 -5.29 28.75
CA ARG A 205 -8.06 -3.98 28.92
C ARG A 205 -8.57 -2.95 27.90
N ILE A 206 -8.54 -1.68 28.30
CA ILE A 206 -8.72 -0.55 27.38
C ILE A 206 -7.48 0.31 27.44
N ARG A 207 -6.80 0.39 26.30
CA ARG A 207 -5.61 1.22 26.06
C ARG A 207 -6.02 2.59 25.53
N SER A 208 -5.53 3.65 26.20
CA SER A 208 -5.79 5.02 25.77
C SER A 208 -4.57 5.92 26.03
N ASP A 209 -4.66 7.17 25.58
CA ASP A 209 -3.74 8.21 25.99
C ASP A 209 -4.00 8.63 27.45
N ASN A 210 -3.16 9.57 27.94
CA ASN A 210 -3.27 10.10 29.31
C ASN A 210 -4.20 11.32 29.41
N GLY A 211 -4.81 11.74 28.31
CA GLY A 211 -5.67 12.92 28.24
C GLY A 211 -7.11 12.66 28.69
N PRO A 212 -7.87 13.73 28.98
CA PRO A 212 -9.30 13.60 29.22
C PRO A 212 -10.03 13.08 27.96
N PRO A 213 -11.05 12.24 28.10
CA PRO A 213 -11.70 11.76 29.34
C PRO A 213 -11.04 10.51 29.96
N PHE A 214 -9.99 9.94 29.35
CA PHE A 214 -9.40 8.65 29.72
C PHE A 214 -8.55 8.72 30.97
N GLY A 215 -7.74 9.77 31.10
CA GLY A 215 -6.87 10.01 32.25
C GLY A 215 -7.17 11.34 32.95
N SER A 216 -6.59 11.51 34.14
CA SER A 216 -6.65 12.76 34.91
C SER A 216 -5.27 13.10 35.49
N ARG A 217 -5.13 14.35 35.95
CA ARG A 217 -3.93 14.78 36.70
C ARG A 217 -4.02 14.43 38.21
N GLY A 218 -5.12 13.81 38.64
CA GLY A 218 -5.34 13.42 40.03
C GLY A 218 -4.55 12.19 40.46
N VAL A 219 -4.76 11.78 41.71
CA VAL A 219 -4.13 10.60 42.29
C VAL A 219 -4.45 9.35 41.48
N GLY A 220 -3.41 8.57 41.17
CA GLY A 220 -3.53 7.36 40.35
C GLY A 220 -3.95 7.59 38.91
N ARG A 221 -3.95 8.84 38.39
CA ARG A 221 -4.38 9.24 37.02
C ARG A 221 -5.84 8.86 36.69
N LEU A 222 -6.63 8.49 37.67
CA LEU A 222 -7.99 8.01 37.52
C LEU A 222 -8.93 9.16 37.11
N SER A 223 -9.59 9.00 35.99
CA SER A 223 -10.73 9.81 35.55
C SER A 223 -12.05 9.15 35.96
N ARG A 224 -13.16 9.88 35.85
CA ARG A 224 -14.50 9.30 36.07
C ARG A 224 -14.76 8.12 35.12
N LEU A 225 -14.30 8.20 33.89
CA LEU A 225 -14.42 7.14 32.88
C LEU A 225 -13.58 5.91 33.30
N SER A 226 -12.32 6.08 33.68
CA SER A 226 -11.47 4.96 34.08
C SER A 226 -12.00 4.27 35.36
N VAL A 227 -12.58 5.02 36.31
CA VAL A 227 -13.28 4.42 37.46
C VAL A 227 -14.50 3.60 36.99
N SER A 228 -15.28 4.07 36.03
CA SER A 228 -16.41 3.31 35.48
C SER A 228 -15.96 2.03 34.77
N LEU A 229 -14.85 2.08 34.04
CA LEU A 229 -14.24 0.90 33.42
C LEU A 229 -13.81 -0.14 34.46
N ILE A 230 -13.12 0.30 35.50
CA ILE A 230 -12.71 -0.59 36.62
C ILE A 230 -13.95 -1.25 37.30
N LYS A 231 -15.01 -0.49 37.53
CA LYS A 231 -16.25 -1.02 38.06
C LYS A 231 -16.92 -2.05 37.14
N ALA A 232 -16.74 -1.91 35.84
CA ALA A 232 -17.20 -2.88 34.84
C ALA A 232 -16.27 -4.11 34.72
N GLY A 233 -15.13 -4.16 35.42
CA GLY A 233 -14.16 -5.25 35.37
C GLY A 233 -13.12 -5.10 34.25
N VAL A 234 -13.00 -3.92 33.63
CA VAL A 234 -12.06 -3.63 32.57
C VAL A 234 -10.85 -2.87 33.12
N ILE A 235 -9.64 -3.28 32.77
CA ILE A 235 -8.40 -2.66 33.24
C ILE A 235 -8.05 -1.46 32.33
N PRO A 236 -8.01 -0.21 32.84
CA PRO A 236 -7.48 0.91 32.07
C PRO A 236 -5.95 0.78 31.92
N GLU A 237 -5.47 0.87 30.67
CA GLU A 237 -4.05 0.82 30.34
C GLU A 237 -3.68 2.12 29.63
N TRP A 238 -2.86 2.96 30.24
CA TRP A 238 -2.40 4.21 29.64
C TRP A 238 -1.06 4.02 28.96
N ILE A 239 -0.88 4.65 27.79
CA ILE A 239 0.43 4.73 27.17
C ILE A 239 1.39 5.55 28.03
N ASP A 240 2.68 5.24 27.97
CA ASP A 240 3.70 6.01 28.69
C ASP A 240 3.80 7.42 28.10
N PRO A 241 3.96 8.46 28.94
CA PRO A 241 4.18 9.82 28.46
C PRO A 241 5.38 9.91 27.51
N GLY A 242 5.17 10.47 26.33
CA GLY A 242 6.23 10.57 25.30
C GLY A 242 6.43 9.34 24.42
N HIS A 243 5.61 8.28 24.58
CA HIS A 243 5.67 7.05 23.83
C HIS A 243 4.44 6.81 22.93
N PRO A 244 4.18 7.68 21.93
CA PRO A 244 3.03 7.54 21.03
C PRO A 244 3.05 6.24 20.22
N GLU A 245 4.23 5.66 19.97
CA GLU A 245 4.40 4.39 19.27
C GLU A 245 3.68 3.21 19.94
N GLN A 246 3.41 3.28 21.24
CA GLN A 246 2.63 2.29 21.97
C GLN A 246 1.16 2.21 21.50
N ASN A 247 0.65 3.30 20.89
CA ASN A 247 -0.66 3.34 20.24
C ASN A 247 -0.57 3.49 18.70
N GLY A 248 0.59 3.23 18.11
CA GLY A 248 0.88 3.49 16.70
C GLY A 248 -0.04 2.74 15.71
N ARG A 249 -0.66 1.61 16.12
CA ARG A 249 -1.68 0.91 15.31
C ARG A 249 -2.95 1.73 15.20
N HIS A 250 -3.39 2.33 16.27
CA HIS A 250 -4.57 3.18 16.34
C HIS A 250 -4.34 4.51 15.62
N GLU A 251 -3.18 5.13 15.78
CA GLU A 251 -2.76 6.31 15.02
C GLU A 251 -2.77 6.05 13.52
N ARG A 252 -2.36 4.84 13.10
CA ARG A 252 -2.43 4.46 11.68
C ARG A 252 -3.88 4.40 11.18
N PHE A 253 -4.82 3.95 11.98
CA PHE A 253 -6.25 4.00 11.67
C PHE A 253 -6.73 5.46 11.52
N HIS A 254 -6.35 6.34 12.45
CA HIS A 254 -6.67 7.77 12.38
C HIS A 254 -6.18 8.44 11.08
N LEU A 255 -4.97 8.09 10.63
CA LEU A 255 -4.46 8.58 9.34
C LEU A 255 -5.36 8.10 8.18
N THR A 256 -5.81 6.86 8.22
CA THR A 256 -6.73 6.32 7.20
C THR A 256 -8.07 7.05 7.25
N LEU A 257 -8.64 7.24 8.43
CA LEU A 257 -9.89 7.98 8.63
C LEU A 257 -9.79 9.41 8.08
N GLN A 258 -8.68 10.09 8.35
CA GLN A 258 -8.43 11.43 7.84
C GLN A 258 -8.35 11.47 6.31
N GLN A 259 -7.68 10.50 5.70
CA GLN A 259 -7.54 10.44 4.24
C GLN A 259 -8.83 10.08 3.51
N GLU A 260 -9.69 9.29 4.13
CA GLU A 260 -10.91 8.78 3.49
C GLU A 260 -12.15 9.65 3.76
N ILE A 261 -12.19 10.34 4.90
CA ILE A 261 -13.38 11.07 5.36
C ILE A 261 -13.13 12.57 5.49
N ALA A 262 -12.00 12.96 6.09
CA ALA A 262 -11.73 14.37 6.36
C ALA A 262 -11.10 15.12 5.17
N ASN A 263 -10.39 14.42 4.27
CA ASN A 263 -9.70 15.03 3.13
C ASN A 263 -9.92 14.24 1.83
N PRO A 264 -10.82 14.61 0.95
CA PRO A 264 -11.80 15.71 1.07
C PRO A 264 -12.92 15.36 2.07
N PRO A 265 -13.56 16.39 2.68
CA PRO A 265 -14.66 16.16 3.60
C PRO A 265 -15.81 15.40 2.92
N LYS A 266 -16.38 14.44 3.63
CA LYS A 266 -17.55 13.67 3.18
C LYS A 266 -18.80 14.19 3.89
N LYS A 267 -19.97 13.90 3.34
CA LYS A 267 -21.24 14.11 4.03
C LYS A 267 -21.33 13.18 5.26
N THR A 268 -21.96 13.66 6.31
CA THR A 268 -22.30 12.86 7.51
C THR A 268 -23.33 11.82 7.18
#